data_071e8e6ca5f0a211b13feac3c5d98729
#
_entry.id   071e8e6ca5f0a211b13feac3c5d98729
#
_cell.length_a   1.000
_cell.length_b   1.000
_cell.length_c   1.000
_cell.angle_alpha   90.00
_cell.angle_beta   90.00
_cell.angle_gamma   90.00
#
_symmetry.space_group_name_H-M   'P 1'
#
loop_
_entity.id
_entity.type
_entity.pdbx_description
1 polymer ?
#
loop_
_entity_poly.entity_id
_entity_poly.type
_entity_poly.pdbx_seq_one_letter_code
_entity_poly.pdbx_strand_id
1 'polypeptide(L)'
;QCELKEEQESWDNLVASTGWDRVVLVGGEKKSEIGKNIQEIGEQRGLSAEECMMDLLLENHGDAPIVFYSMCQQDVERILWSPESIVISDALYSEEGLPHPRRYGSFSHLICTYKDQIPIEKIIPKITSAPAKRMGIENRGSLKTGFKADIVIISPEKLKDMATYERPRQYPEGIEFVIVNGKIAKENDGKGASGFFGHLIV
;
A
#
# COMPACT_ATOMS: atom_id res chain seq x y z
N GLN A 1 16.74 17.22 -18.77
CA GLN A 1 15.49 17.27 -19.54
C GLN A 1 15.47 16.32 -20.75
N CYS A 2 16.56 16.22 -21.53
CA CYS A 2 16.60 15.31 -22.68
C CYS A 2 16.45 13.84 -22.28
N GLU A 3 17.11 13.43 -21.20
CA GLU A 3 17.09 12.06 -20.70
C GLU A 3 15.71 11.61 -20.16
N LEU A 4 14.86 12.55 -19.76
CA LEU A 4 13.49 12.24 -19.30
C LEU A 4 12.50 12.00 -20.46
N LYS A 5 12.87 12.31 -21.69
CA LYS A 5 12.01 12.19 -22.87
C LYS A 5 12.24 10.93 -23.69
N GLU A 6 13.37 10.26 -23.47
CA GLU A 6 13.82 9.15 -24.31
C GLU A 6 14.06 7.89 -23.46
N GLU A 7 13.78 6.73 -24.03
CA GLU A 7 14.21 5.46 -23.44
C GLU A 7 15.74 5.40 -23.44
N GLN A 8 16.32 4.95 -22.33
CA GLN A 8 17.75 4.83 -22.15
C GLN A 8 18.14 3.35 -22.10
N GLU A 9 19.28 2.99 -22.72
CA GLU A 9 19.76 1.59 -22.69
C GLU A 9 20.22 1.14 -21.27
N SER A 10 20.53 2.08 -20.39
CA SER A 10 21.13 1.80 -19.07
C SER A 10 20.17 1.89 -17.88
N TRP A 11 18.96 2.38 -18.07
CA TRP A 11 17.92 2.47 -17.03
C TRP A 11 16.51 2.62 -17.63
N ASP A 12 15.51 2.12 -16.91
CA ASP A 12 14.11 2.18 -17.32
C ASP A 12 13.53 3.57 -17.06
N ASN A 13 13.21 4.29 -18.14
CA ASN A 13 12.49 5.55 -18.03
C ASN A 13 10.97 5.28 -17.94
N LEU A 14 10.49 5.08 -16.71
CA LEU A 14 9.09 4.77 -16.45
C LEU A 14 8.13 5.85 -16.95
N VAL A 15 8.53 7.11 -16.94
CA VAL A 15 7.70 8.22 -17.39
C VAL A 15 7.57 8.24 -18.93
N ALA A 16 8.62 7.89 -19.66
CA ALA A 16 8.56 7.79 -21.11
C ALA A 16 7.54 6.73 -21.59
N SER A 17 7.37 5.65 -20.81
CA SER A 17 6.44 4.57 -21.14
C SER A 17 5.00 4.81 -20.66
N THR A 18 4.78 5.61 -19.62
CA THR A 18 3.46 5.77 -19.00
C THR A 18 2.88 7.18 -19.06
N GLY A 19 3.70 8.21 -19.10
CA GLY A 19 3.29 9.63 -19.15
C GLY A 19 3.28 10.33 -17.79
N TRP A 20 3.36 11.66 -17.82
CA TRP A 20 3.36 12.52 -16.64
C TRP A 20 2.00 12.66 -15.96
N ASP A 21 0.91 12.36 -16.68
CA ASP A 21 -0.46 12.27 -16.15
C ASP A 21 -0.64 11.12 -15.14
N ARG A 22 0.32 10.17 -15.11
CA ARG A 22 0.35 9.04 -14.18
C ARG A 22 1.21 9.27 -12.94
N VAL A 23 1.86 10.43 -12.83
CA VAL A 23 2.72 10.79 -11.70
C VAL A 23 2.01 11.84 -10.86
N VAL A 24 1.57 11.48 -9.65
CA VAL A 24 0.78 12.34 -8.75
C VAL A 24 1.63 12.79 -7.57
N LEU A 25 1.70 14.11 -7.34
CA LEU A 25 2.37 14.69 -6.18
C LEU A 25 1.55 14.40 -4.90
N VAL A 26 2.16 13.79 -3.88
CA VAL A 26 1.46 13.45 -2.63
C VAL A 26 2.03 14.15 -1.39
N GLY A 27 3.05 14.96 -1.56
CA GLY A 27 3.64 15.79 -0.49
C GLY A 27 4.39 16.97 -1.07
N GLY A 28 4.72 17.94 -0.23
CA GLY A 28 5.46 19.13 -0.61
C GLY A 28 4.95 20.40 0.07
N GLU A 29 5.65 21.51 -0.15
CA GLU A 29 5.35 22.78 0.50
C GLU A 29 4.02 23.40 0.04
N LYS A 30 3.74 23.34 -1.28
CA LYS A 30 2.52 23.91 -1.87
C LYS A 30 1.34 22.96 -1.76
N LYS A 31 0.58 23.07 -0.68
CA LYS A 31 -0.57 22.22 -0.36
C LYS A 31 -1.64 22.15 -1.47
N SER A 32 -1.79 23.22 -2.27
CA SER A 32 -2.76 23.29 -3.37
C SER A 32 -2.40 22.40 -4.58
N GLU A 33 -1.19 21.90 -4.64
CA GLU A 33 -0.69 21.04 -5.72
C GLU A 33 -0.71 19.56 -5.33
N ILE A 34 -0.81 19.26 -4.04
CA ILE A 34 -0.91 17.88 -3.54
C ILE A 34 -2.19 17.20 -4.05
N GLY A 35 -2.05 16.01 -4.60
CA GLY A 35 -3.13 15.24 -5.22
C GLY A 35 -3.32 15.49 -6.71
N LYS A 36 -2.57 16.42 -7.31
CA LYS A 36 -2.55 16.67 -8.76
C LYS A 36 -1.41 15.91 -9.43
N ASN A 37 -1.59 15.55 -10.71
CA ASN A 37 -0.50 14.98 -11.48
C ASN A 37 0.46 16.06 -12.00
N ILE A 38 1.66 15.65 -12.38
CA ILE A 38 2.74 16.58 -12.78
C ILE A 38 2.38 17.35 -14.05
N GLN A 39 1.66 16.74 -14.98
CA GLN A 39 1.19 17.41 -16.18
C GLN A 39 0.22 18.55 -15.84
N GLU A 40 -0.79 18.30 -15.00
CA GLU A 40 -1.75 19.32 -14.54
C GLU A 40 -1.08 20.49 -13.83
N ILE A 41 -0.09 20.19 -12.97
CA ILE A 41 0.67 21.24 -12.28
C ILE A 41 1.48 22.06 -13.28
N GLY A 42 2.14 21.39 -14.23
CA GLY A 42 2.89 22.05 -15.31
C GLY A 42 2.02 23.00 -16.13
N GLU A 43 0.86 22.52 -16.60
CA GLU A 43 -0.11 23.35 -17.35
C GLU A 43 -0.56 24.58 -16.55
N GLN A 44 -0.84 24.44 -15.23
CA GLN A 44 -1.21 25.55 -14.35
C GLN A 44 -0.08 26.55 -14.14
N ARG A 45 1.17 26.11 -14.19
CA ARG A 45 2.36 26.95 -14.06
C ARG A 45 2.86 27.51 -15.39
N GLY A 46 2.32 27.05 -16.53
CA GLY A 46 2.80 27.41 -17.89
C GLY A 46 4.15 26.78 -18.22
N LEU A 47 4.43 25.60 -17.69
CA LEU A 47 5.67 24.84 -17.84
C LEU A 47 5.41 23.50 -18.54
N SER A 48 6.43 22.92 -19.16
CA SER A 48 6.38 21.49 -19.50
C SER A 48 6.38 20.64 -18.23
N ALA A 49 5.93 19.39 -18.34
CA ALA A 49 5.89 18.49 -17.18
C ALA A 49 7.29 18.19 -16.63
N GLU A 50 8.29 18.08 -17.50
CA GLU A 50 9.69 17.91 -17.13
C GLU A 50 10.25 19.11 -16.36
N GLU A 51 9.96 20.33 -16.84
CA GLU A 51 10.35 21.57 -16.15
C GLU A 51 9.64 21.68 -14.80
N CYS A 52 8.35 21.38 -14.79
CA CYS A 52 7.56 21.35 -13.56
C CYS A 52 8.12 20.37 -12.51
N MET A 53 8.49 19.17 -12.92
CA MET A 53 9.08 18.19 -12.01
C MET A 53 10.42 18.66 -11.44
N MET A 54 11.27 19.29 -12.27
CA MET A 54 12.53 19.87 -11.81
C MET A 54 12.31 21.02 -10.82
N ASP A 55 11.34 21.89 -11.09
CA ASP A 55 10.99 23.00 -10.18
C ASP A 55 10.43 22.46 -8.86
N LEU A 56 9.57 21.44 -8.90
CA LEU A 56 9.05 20.79 -7.70
C LEU A 56 10.16 20.18 -6.83
N LEU A 57 11.15 19.52 -7.45
CA LEU A 57 12.31 19.00 -6.72
C LEU A 57 13.14 20.11 -6.08
N LEU A 58 13.36 21.22 -6.78
CA LEU A 58 14.10 22.37 -6.24
C LEU A 58 13.33 23.04 -5.10
N GLU A 59 12.04 23.30 -5.28
CA GLU A 59 11.16 23.92 -4.27
C GLU A 59 11.06 23.08 -2.98
N ASN A 60 11.09 21.76 -3.11
CA ASN A 60 10.97 20.83 -1.98
C ASN A 60 12.33 20.27 -1.53
N HIS A 61 13.44 20.90 -1.85
CA HIS A 61 14.80 20.53 -1.42
C HIS A 61 15.17 19.07 -1.76
N GLY A 62 14.67 18.57 -2.88
CA GLY A 62 14.86 17.18 -3.34
C GLY A 62 13.85 16.17 -2.78
N ASP A 63 12.95 16.58 -1.90
CA ASP A 63 11.91 15.72 -1.29
C ASP A 63 10.51 16.04 -1.85
N ALA A 64 10.22 15.56 -3.05
CA ALA A 64 8.91 15.67 -3.69
C ALA A 64 8.28 14.27 -3.81
N PRO A 65 7.62 13.76 -2.76
CA PRO A 65 7.04 12.41 -2.77
C PRO A 65 5.90 12.30 -3.78
N ILE A 66 5.93 11.22 -4.55
CA ILE A 66 4.96 10.95 -5.61
C ILE A 66 4.32 9.57 -5.45
N VAL A 67 3.14 9.41 -6.04
CA VAL A 67 2.53 8.11 -6.37
C VAL A 67 2.58 7.95 -7.88
N PHE A 68 3.07 6.82 -8.34
CA PHE A 68 3.23 6.50 -9.75
C PHE A 68 2.28 5.37 -10.16
N TYR A 69 1.33 5.67 -11.05
CA TYR A 69 0.34 4.71 -11.54
C TYR A 69 0.88 3.95 -12.76
N SER A 70 1.74 2.97 -12.55
CA SER A 70 2.50 2.27 -13.61
C SER A 70 1.94 0.91 -14.02
N MET A 71 0.95 0.37 -13.31
CA MET A 71 0.44 -0.98 -13.57
C MET A 71 -1.00 -0.97 -14.07
N CYS A 72 -1.35 -1.93 -14.93
CA CYS A 72 -2.73 -2.20 -15.28
C CYS A 72 -3.33 -3.31 -14.41
N GLN A 73 -4.65 -3.28 -14.22
CA GLN A 73 -5.36 -4.22 -13.37
C GLN A 73 -5.17 -5.68 -13.78
N GLN A 74 -5.12 -5.96 -15.08
CA GLN A 74 -4.96 -7.32 -15.61
C GLN A 74 -3.60 -7.93 -15.22
N ASP A 75 -2.53 -7.14 -15.29
CA ASP A 75 -1.20 -7.61 -14.90
C ASP A 75 -1.10 -7.79 -13.39
N VAL A 76 -1.69 -6.88 -12.61
CA VAL A 76 -1.79 -7.02 -11.16
C VAL A 76 -2.49 -8.33 -10.79
N GLU A 77 -3.63 -8.64 -11.40
CA GLU A 77 -4.38 -9.87 -11.13
C GLU A 77 -3.62 -11.12 -11.57
N ARG A 78 -2.98 -11.08 -12.74
CA ARG A 78 -2.15 -12.18 -13.22
C ARG A 78 -1.03 -12.54 -12.25
N ILE A 79 -0.34 -11.53 -11.73
CA ILE A 79 0.72 -11.72 -10.74
C ILE A 79 0.13 -12.16 -9.40
N LEU A 80 -0.92 -11.47 -8.93
CA LEU A 80 -1.57 -11.73 -7.65
C LEU A 80 -2.02 -13.19 -7.52
N TRP A 81 -2.61 -13.76 -8.57
CA TRP A 81 -3.13 -15.13 -8.53
C TRP A 81 -2.14 -16.20 -8.97
N SER A 82 -0.90 -15.84 -9.30
CA SER A 82 0.18 -16.81 -9.48
C SER A 82 0.37 -17.64 -8.20
N PRO A 83 0.56 -18.97 -8.29
CA PRO A 83 0.85 -19.81 -7.13
C PRO A 83 2.10 -19.39 -6.34
N GLU A 84 3.06 -18.79 -7.03
CA GLU A 84 4.35 -18.37 -6.45
C GLU A 84 4.29 -17.00 -5.76
N SER A 85 3.22 -16.21 -5.98
CA SER A 85 3.11 -14.87 -5.41
C SER A 85 2.58 -14.90 -3.98
N ILE A 86 3.11 -14.00 -3.18
CA ILE A 86 2.58 -13.63 -1.85
C ILE A 86 2.25 -12.14 -1.85
N VAL A 87 1.41 -11.71 -0.93
CA VAL A 87 1.01 -10.30 -0.81
C VAL A 87 1.62 -9.70 0.44
N ILE A 88 2.24 -8.56 0.26
CA ILE A 88 2.78 -7.72 1.35
C ILE A 88 2.25 -6.29 1.20
N SER A 89 2.42 -5.46 2.21
CA SER A 89 1.95 -4.08 2.16
C SER A 89 2.92 -3.14 1.43
N ASP A 90 4.22 -3.44 1.42
CA ASP A 90 5.28 -2.53 0.95
C ASP A 90 5.12 -1.11 1.52
N ALA A 91 4.65 -1.02 2.77
CA ALA A 91 4.32 0.23 3.42
C ALA A 91 5.55 0.85 4.07
N LEU A 92 5.84 2.10 3.71
CA LEU A 92 6.85 2.92 4.37
C LEU A 92 6.19 3.84 5.39
N TYR A 93 6.91 4.11 6.47
CA TYR A 93 6.47 5.09 7.46
C TYR A 93 6.76 6.51 6.95
N SER A 94 5.75 7.36 6.95
CA SER A 94 5.88 8.81 6.75
C SER A 94 4.92 9.52 7.67
N GLU A 95 5.39 10.54 8.38
CA GLU A 95 4.55 11.42 9.20
C GLU A 95 3.97 12.56 8.35
N GLU A 96 4.73 13.00 7.35
CA GLU A 96 4.40 14.11 6.47
C GLU A 96 3.73 13.64 5.18
N GLY A 97 3.04 14.56 4.51
CA GLY A 97 2.38 14.34 3.23
C GLY A 97 1.17 13.39 3.30
N LEU A 98 0.76 12.88 2.15
CA LEU A 98 -0.24 11.84 1.99
C LEU A 98 0.45 10.49 1.80
N PRO A 99 0.46 9.60 2.83
CA PRO A 99 1.03 8.27 2.64
C PRO A 99 0.22 7.48 1.62
N HIS A 100 0.85 6.51 0.97
CA HIS A 100 0.10 5.61 0.10
C HIS A 100 -0.96 4.84 0.92
N PRO A 101 -2.21 4.67 0.43
CA PRO A 101 -3.28 3.97 1.16
C PRO A 101 -2.94 2.53 1.55
N ARG A 102 -2.00 1.89 0.83
CA ARG A 102 -1.49 0.55 1.15
C ARG A 102 -0.96 0.41 2.59
N ARG A 103 -0.56 1.50 3.23
CA ARG A 103 -0.10 1.49 4.63
C ARG A 103 -1.20 1.08 5.60
N TYR A 104 -2.44 1.43 5.29
CA TYR A 104 -3.60 1.19 6.16
C TYR A 104 -4.52 0.10 5.63
N GLY A 105 -4.62 -0.05 4.31
CA GLY A 105 -5.64 -0.83 3.64
C GLY A 105 -5.18 -2.05 2.86
N SER A 106 -3.89 -2.35 2.66
CA SER A 106 -3.44 -3.42 1.74
C SER A 106 -4.21 -4.73 1.88
N PHE A 107 -4.33 -5.25 3.09
CA PHE A 107 -4.93 -6.56 3.31
C PHE A 107 -6.46 -6.52 3.31
N SER A 108 -7.06 -5.45 3.85
CA SER A 108 -8.51 -5.23 3.76
C SER A 108 -8.93 -4.97 2.31
N HIS A 109 -8.16 -4.20 1.56
CA HIS A 109 -8.38 -3.96 0.14
C HIS A 109 -8.38 -5.25 -0.66
N LEU A 110 -7.37 -6.10 -0.47
CA LEU A 110 -7.30 -7.41 -1.12
C LEU A 110 -8.56 -8.25 -0.86
N ILE A 111 -8.96 -8.37 0.41
CA ILE A 111 -10.14 -9.16 0.78
C ILE A 111 -11.41 -8.52 0.19
N CYS A 112 -11.62 -7.22 0.37
CA CYS A 112 -12.81 -6.52 -0.10
C CYS A 112 -12.97 -6.57 -1.63
N THR A 113 -11.86 -6.48 -2.37
CA THR A 113 -11.88 -6.50 -3.84
C THR A 113 -12.24 -7.87 -4.39
N TYR A 114 -11.79 -8.94 -3.76
CA TYR A 114 -11.87 -10.27 -4.37
C TYR A 114 -12.77 -11.28 -3.65
N LYS A 115 -13.27 -11.00 -2.44
CA LYS A 115 -14.08 -11.94 -1.65
C LYS A 115 -15.34 -12.48 -2.35
N ASP A 116 -15.91 -11.70 -3.26
CA ASP A 116 -17.12 -12.09 -4.00
C ASP A 116 -16.81 -12.87 -5.29
N GLN A 117 -15.55 -12.92 -5.70
CA GLN A 117 -15.07 -13.59 -6.92
C GLN A 117 -14.21 -14.82 -6.61
N ILE A 118 -13.47 -14.77 -5.52
CA ILE A 118 -12.51 -15.79 -5.12
C ILE A 118 -12.83 -16.29 -3.72
N PRO A 119 -12.90 -17.61 -3.48
CA PRO A 119 -13.08 -18.15 -2.13
C PRO A 119 -12.04 -17.62 -1.16
N ILE A 120 -12.49 -17.20 0.01
CA ILE A 120 -11.63 -16.55 1.03
C ILE A 120 -10.47 -17.46 1.45
N GLU A 121 -10.67 -18.78 1.38
CA GLU A 121 -9.65 -19.81 1.65
C GLU A 121 -8.47 -19.77 0.66
N LYS A 122 -8.64 -19.12 -0.49
CA LYS A 122 -7.56 -18.87 -1.46
C LYS A 122 -6.89 -17.51 -1.25
N ILE A 123 -7.61 -16.54 -0.69
CA ILE A 123 -7.12 -15.19 -0.42
C ILE A 123 -6.25 -15.17 0.83
N ILE A 124 -6.77 -15.68 1.95
CA ILE A 124 -6.12 -15.61 3.26
C ILE A 124 -4.70 -16.24 3.28
N PRO A 125 -4.46 -17.41 2.68
CA PRO A 125 -3.11 -17.96 2.66
C PRO A 125 -2.05 -17.04 2.04
N LYS A 126 -2.41 -16.19 1.07
CA LYS A 126 -1.46 -15.28 0.40
C LYS A 126 -0.95 -14.16 1.33
N ILE A 127 -1.65 -13.88 2.42
CA ILE A 127 -1.29 -12.85 3.41
C ILE A 127 -0.95 -13.44 4.79
N THR A 128 -0.95 -14.76 4.93
CA THR A 128 -0.70 -15.43 6.22
C THR A 128 0.31 -16.58 6.08
N SER A 129 -0.15 -17.79 5.76
CA SER A 129 0.68 -19.00 5.74
C SER A 129 1.73 -19.01 4.62
N ALA A 130 1.44 -18.45 3.45
CA ALA A 130 2.39 -18.40 2.35
C ALA A 130 3.58 -17.46 2.64
N PRO A 131 3.38 -16.19 3.07
CA PRO A 131 4.50 -15.35 3.48
C PRO A 131 5.26 -15.92 4.70
N ALA A 132 4.57 -16.48 5.71
CA ALA A 132 5.24 -17.11 6.85
C ALA A 132 6.17 -18.24 6.39
N LYS A 133 5.69 -19.12 5.52
CA LYS A 133 6.49 -20.20 4.94
C LYS A 133 7.67 -19.65 4.11
N ARG A 134 7.44 -18.64 3.30
CA ARG A 134 8.47 -18.02 2.44
C ARG A 134 9.61 -17.41 3.25
N MET A 135 9.27 -16.79 4.37
CA MET A 135 10.22 -16.15 5.28
C MET A 135 10.82 -17.11 6.33
N GLY A 136 10.47 -18.41 6.31
CA GLY A 136 10.95 -19.38 7.31
C GLY A 136 10.41 -19.13 8.72
N ILE A 137 9.28 -18.42 8.85
CA ILE A 137 8.66 -18.14 10.16
C ILE A 137 7.90 -19.37 10.63
N GLU A 138 8.42 -20.02 11.67
CA GLU A 138 7.83 -21.23 12.22
C GLU A 138 6.68 -20.93 13.19
N ASN A 139 5.73 -21.87 13.28
CA ASN A 139 4.61 -21.85 14.21
C ASN A 139 3.71 -20.62 14.14
N ARG A 140 3.62 -19.96 12.97
CA ARG A 140 2.74 -18.80 12.68
C ARG A 140 2.07 -18.94 11.31
N GLY A 141 1.14 -18.06 11.00
CA GLY A 141 0.45 -17.98 9.71
C GLY A 141 -0.63 -19.05 9.47
N SER A 142 -0.93 -19.90 10.44
CA SER A 142 -1.99 -20.90 10.36
C SER A 142 -2.59 -21.17 11.73
N LEU A 143 -3.88 -21.52 11.77
CA LEU A 143 -4.57 -21.94 12.99
C LEU A 143 -4.34 -23.45 13.24
N LYS A 144 -3.34 -23.78 14.06
CA LYS A 144 -2.98 -25.16 14.41
C LYS A 144 -2.61 -25.25 15.89
N THR A 145 -2.87 -26.41 16.51
CA THR A 145 -2.41 -26.68 17.89
C THR A 145 -0.90 -26.53 17.97
N GLY A 146 -0.43 -25.81 18.98
CA GLY A 146 0.99 -25.53 19.20
C GLY A 146 1.52 -24.29 18.46
N PHE A 147 0.74 -23.68 17.57
CA PHE A 147 1.11 -22.43 16.91
C PHE A 147 0.85 -21.22 17.81
N LYS A 148 1.58 -20.15 17.57
CA LYS A 148 1.36 -18.86 18.22
C LYS A 148 -0.01 -18.30 17.84
N ALA A 149 -0.74 -17.83 18.82
CA ALA A 149 -2.07 -17.27 18.62
C ALA A 149 -2.00 -15.81 18.14
N ASP A 150 -1.62 -15.62 16.86
CA ASP A 150 -1.73 -14.35 16.13
C ASP A 150 -2.95 -14.47 15.23
N ILE A 151 -4.06 -13.87 15.66
CA ILE A 151 -5.37 -14.11 15.05
C ILE A 151 -6.06 -12.77 14.80
N VAL A 152 -6.61 -12.62 13.60
CA VAL A 152 -7.52 -11.52 13.27
C VAL A 152 -8.91 -12.09 13.07
N ILE A 153 -9.90 -11.54 13.78
CA ILE A 153 -11.31 -11.89 13.64
C ILE A 153 -11.96 -10.78 12.83
N ILE A 154 -12.54 -11.14 11.69
CA ILE A 154 -13.22 -10.22 10.77
C ILE A 154 -14.70 -10.57 10.64
N SER A 155 -15.55 -9.57 10.41
CA SER A 155 -16.92 -9.73 9.94
C SER A 155 -16.94 -9.50 8.43
N PRO A 156 -17.07 -10.55 7.60
CA PRO A 156 -16.94 -10.41 6.13
C PRO A 156 -17.95 -9.41 5.52
N GLU A 157 -19.17 -9.35 6.09
CA GLU A 157 -20.24 -8.45 5.63
C GLU A 157 -19.97 -6.98 6.00
N LYS A 158 -19.25 -6.74 7.10
CA LYS A 158 -18.90 -5.41 7.59
C LYS A 158 -17.52 -4.95 7.14
N LEU A 159 -16.70 -5.87 6.61
CA LEU A 159 -15.34 -5.53 6.21
C LEU A 159 -15.35 -4.55 5.05
N LYS A 160 -14.74 -3.37 5.28
CA LYS A 160 -14.56 -2.31 4.30
C LYS A 160 -13.14 -1.80 4.36
N ASP A 161 -12.55 -1.61 3.20
CA ASP A 161 -11.36 -0.80 3.05
C ASP A 161 -11.77 0.68 3.01
N MET A 162 -11.23 1.46 3.93
CA MET A 162 -11.56 2.88 4.09
C MET A 162 -10.46 3.80 3.56
N ALA A 163 -9.26 3.24 3.29
CA ALA A 163 -8.12 4.02 2.85
C ALA A 163 -8.20 4.35 1.36
N THR A 164 -8.19 5.64 1.01
CA THR A 164 -8.15 6.13 -0.38
C THR A 164 -6.90 6.98 -0.60
N TYR A 165 -6.58 7.32 -1.85
CA TYR A 165 -5.46 8.21 -2.16
C TYR A 165 -5.66 9.61 -1.59
N GLU A 166 -6.90 10.11 -1.52
CA GLU A 166 -7.25 11.43 -0.95
C GLU A 166 -7.30 11.40 0.57
N ARG A 167 -7.69 10.26 1.16
CA ARG A 167 -7.80 10.07 2.60
C ARG A 167 -7.16 8.74 3.04
N PRO A 168 -5.85 8.62 2.96
CA PRO A 168 -5.16 7.35 3.16
C PRO A 168 -5.07 6.91 4.62
N ARG A 169 -5.13 7.85 5.59
CA ARG A 169 -4.98 7.54 7.03
C ARG A 169 -6.29 7.08 7.66
N GLN A 170 -6.85 5.99 7.11
CA GLN A 170 -8.08 5.39 7.62
C GLN A 170 -7.90 3.91 7.87
N TYR A 171 -8.28 3.47 9.05
CA TYR A 171 -8.30 2.04 9.37
C TYR A 171 -9.52 1.37 8.75
N PRO A 172 -9.42 0.08 8.37
CA PRO A 172 -10.55 -0.67 7.85
C PRO A 172 -11.63 -0.87 8.93
N GLU A 173 -12.89 -0.94 8.48
CA GLU A 173 -14.01 -1.37 9.30
C GLU A 173 -14.16 -2.89 9.24
N GLY A 174 -14.91 -3.48 10.21
CA GLY A 174 -15.23 -4.91 10.24
C GLY A 174 -14.10 -5.82 10.74
N ILE A 175 -13.04 -5.27 11.33
CA ILE A 175 -12.05 -6.03 12.12
C ILE A 175 -12.52 -6.01 13.56
N GLU A 176 -13.04 -7.15 14.04
CA GLU A 176 -13.63 -7.27 15.37
C GLU A 176 -12.55 -7.39 16.45
N PHE A 177 -11.54 -8.25 16.21
CA PHE A 177 -10.43 -8.44 17.14
C PHE A 177 -9.11 -8.63 16.41
N VAL A 178 -8.05 -8.13 17.04
CA VAL A 178 -6.66 -8.45 16.69
C VAL A 178 -6.01 -9.04 17.93
N ILE A 179 -5.57 -10.27 17.82
CA ILE A 179 -4.92 -11.04 18.90
C ILE A 179 -3.46 -11.25 18.50
N VAL A 180 -2.54 -10.93 19.40
CA VAL A 180 -1.09 -11.11 19.21
C VAL A 180 -0.54 -11.95 20.37
N ASN A 181 0.09 -13.06 20.05
CA ASN A 181 0.61 -14.03 21.03
C ASN A 181 -0.44 -14.41 22.12
N GLY A 182 -1.70 -14.56 21.72
CA GLY A 182 -2.81 -14.95 22.61
C GLY A 182 -3.40 -13.82 23.45
N LYS A 183 -2.98 -12.57 23.24
CA LYS A 183 -3.52 -11.39 23.94
C LYS A 183 -4.25 -10.48 22.97
N ILE A 184 -5.41 -9.96 23.38
CA ILE A 184 -6.18 -9.01 22.59
C ILE A 184 -5.41 -7.70 22.50
N ALA A 185 -4.94 -7.37 21.31
CA ALA A 185 -4.23 -6.13 21.00
C ALA A 185 -5.16 -5.00 20.55
N LYS A 186 -6.31 -5.34 19.93
CA LYS A 186 -7.31 -4.38 19.47
C LYS A 186 -8.70 -5.03 19.47
N GLU A 187 -9.70 -4.26 19.88
CA GLU A 187 -11.13 -4.58 19.80
C GLU A 187 -11.84 -3.61 18.83
N ASN A 188 -13.05 -3.99 18.39
CA ASN A 188 -13.86 -3.27 17.40
C ASN A 188 -14.18 -1.80 17.81
N ASP A 189 -14.27 -1.52 19.11
CA ASP A 189 -14.56 -0.18 19.63
C ASP A 189 -13.37 0.82 19.53
N GLY A 190 -12.30 0.42 18.89
CA GLY A 190 -11.08 1.23 18.73
C GLY A 190 -10.21 1.29 19.97
N LYS A 191 -10.62 0.66 21.07
CA LYS A 191 -9.79 0.53 22.26
C LYS A 191 -8.71 -0.52 22.01
N GLY A 192 -7.49 -0.07 21.88
CA GLY A 192 -6.33 -0.95 21.95
C GLY A 192 -6.06 -1.34 23.40
N ALA A 193 -5.66 -2.59 23.64
CA ALA A 193 -5.10 -2.94 24.95
C ALA A 193 -3.83 -2.15 25.20
N SER A 194 -3.64 -1.67 26.42
CA SER A 194 -2.40 -1.04 26.83
C SER A 194 -1.29 -2.08 26.92
N GLY A 195 -0.40 -2.15 25.93
CA GLY A 195 0.78 -3.01 25.96
C GLY A 195 1.30 -3.44 24.60
N PHE A 196 2.57 -3.81 24.56
CA PHE A 196 3.22 -4.41 23.40
C PHE A 196 3.23 -5.93 23.57
N PHE A 197 2.51 -6.67 22.73
CA PHE A 197 2.39 -8.12 22.79
C PHE A 197 3.23 -8.84 21.72
N GLY A 198 3.85 -8.09 20.83
CA GLY A 198 4.73 -8.61 19.79
C GLY A 198 6.06 -9.10 20.34
N HIS A 199 6.70 -10.03 19.64
CA HIS A 199 8.06 -10.47 19.86
C HIS A 199 8.87 -10.28 18.58
N LEU A 200 10.13 -9.90 18.72
CA LEU A 200 11.06 -9.88 17.60
C LEU A 200 11.25 -11.32 17.10
N ILE A 201 11.12 -11.51 15.79
CA ILE A 201 11.41 -12.78 15.12
C ILE A 201 12.82 -12.65 14.56
N VAL A 202 13.74 -13.45 15.06
CA VAL A 202 15.16 -13.49 14.69
C VAL A 202 15.45 -14.79 13.97
#